data_46a8d547a81103a10e185d4f041d8521
#
_entry.id   46a8d547a81103a10e185d4f041d8521
#
_cell.length_a   1.000
_cell.length_b   1.000
_cell.length_c   1.000
_cell.angle_alpha   90.00
_cell.angle_beta   90.00
_cell.angle_gamma   90.00
#
_symmetry.space_group_name_H-M   'P 1'
#
loop_
_entity.id
_entity.type
_entity.pdbx_description
1 polymer ?
#
loop_
_entity_poly.entity_id
_entity_poly.type
_entity_poly.pdbx_seq_one_letter_code
_entity_poly.pdbx_strand_id
1 'polypeptide(L)'
;MFEVRKVLIIGPLRVARDTWPSEIEKWEHLRHLRYSVAVGSAEERVTALQADADIYIINRENVDWLVSNRIFDFDMIVIDELSSFKNHQSKRFKALMKVRPKVKRIVGLTGTPASNGLMDL
;
A
#
# COMPACT_ATOMS: atom_id res chain seq x y z
N MET A 1 10.08 17.00 13.26
CA MET A 1 9.39 15.74 13.57
C MET A 1 8.71 15.16 12.34
N PHE A 2 8.89 13.90 12.15
CA PHE A 2 8.30 13.20 10.99
C PHE A 2 6.85 12.84 11.30
N GLU A 3 5.95 13.29 10.47
CA GLU A 3 4.53 13.02 10.66
C GLU A 3 3.96 12.30 9.45
N VAL A 4 3.32 11.17 9.70
CA VAL A 4 2.68 10.36 8.66
C VAL A 4 1.16 10.43 8.88
N ARG A 5 0.43 10.89 7.87
CA ARG A 5 -1.02 11.02 7.95
C ARG A 5 -1.76 9.96 7.15
N LYS A 6 -1.21 9.60 5.99
CA LYS A 6 -1.84 8.64 5.11
C LYS A 6 -0.83 7.57 4.71
N VAL A 7 -1.18 6.34 4.95
CA VAL A 7 -0.36 5.18 4.61
C VAL A 7 -1.04 4.37 3.52
N LEU A 8 -0.28 4.01 2.49
CA LEU A 8 -0.76 3.10 1.47
C LEU A 8 -0.04 1.77 1.61
N ILE A 9 -0.80 0.70 1.76
CA ILE A 9 -0.27 -0.66 1.80
C ILE A 9 -0.54 -1.30 0.45
N ILE A 10 0.51 -1.81 -0.19
CA ILE A 10 0.44 -2.46 -1.49
C ILE A 10 0.79 -3.93 -1.33
N GLY A 11 -0.05 -4.82 -1.78
CA GLY A 11 0.23 -6.25 -1.70
C GLY A 11 -0.55 -7.05 -2.73
N PRO A 12 -0.34 -8.36 -2.77
CA PRO A 12 -1.14 -9.24 -3.63
C PRO A 12 -2.62 -9.12 -3.27
N LEU A 13 -3.49 -9.34 -4.25
CA LEU A 13 -4.93 -9.14 -4.08
C LEU A 13 -5.49 -9.80 -2.82
N ARG A 14 -5.20 -11.07 -2.61
CA ARG A 14 -5.73 -11.81 -1.46
C ARG A 14 -5.26 -11.21 -0.14
N VAL A 15 -4.00 -10.80 -0.10
CA VAL A 15 -3.41 -10.22 1.10
C VAL A 15 -4.00 -8.84 1.36
N ALA A 16 -4.17 -8.04 0.31
CA ALA A 16 -4.75 -6.71 0.44
C ALA A 16 -6.22 -6.76 0.87
N ARG A 17 -6.96 -7.73 0.33
CA ARG A 17 -8.39 -7.84 0.60
C ARG A 17 -8.68 -8.46 1.97
N ASP A 18 -7.94 -9.49 2.35
CA ASP A 18 -8.29 -10.30 3.51
C ASP A 18 -7.27 -10.23 4.67
N THR A 19 -5.99 -10.38 4.37
CA THR A 19 -4.98 -10.52 5.41
C THR A 19 -4.72 -9.22 6.17
N TRP A 20 -4.48 -8.14 5.45
CA TRP A 20 -4.19 -6.86 6.09
C TRP A 20 -5.36 -6.33 6.92
N PRO A 21 -6.60 -6.34 6.40
CA PRO A 21 -7.72 -5.90 7.24
C PRO A 21 -7.84 -6.72 8.52
N SER A 22 -7.67 -8.04 8.43
CA SER A 22 -7.74 -8.92 9.58
C SER A 22 -6.65 -8.60 10.60
N GLU A 23 -5.42 -8.35 10.13
CA GLU A 23 -4.32 -8.01 11.03
C GLU A 23 -4.53 -6.68 11.74
N ILE A 24 -4.99 -5.67 11.00
CA ILE A 24 -5.25 -4.37 11.60
C ILE A 24 -6.30 -4.48 12.69
N GLU A 25 -7.34 -5.25 12.44
CA GLU A 25 -8.42 -5.43 13.42
C GLU A 25 -8.00 -6.20 14.66
N LYS A 26 -6.98 -7.05 14.56
CA LYS A 26 -6.47 -7.79 15.71
C LYS A 26 -5.65 -6.93 16.65
N TRP A 27 -5.04 -5.89 16.16
CA TRP A 27 -4.12 -5.08 16.95
C TRP A 27 -4.90 -4.03 17.74
N GLU A 28 -5.11 -4.30 19.02
CA GLU A 28 -5.91 -3.45 19.88
C GLU A 28 -5.46 -2.00 19.94
N HIS A 29 -4.16 -1.80 19.99
CA HIS A 29 -3.63 -0.44 20.06
C HIS A 29 -3.80 0.32 18.75
N LEU A 30 -4.21 -0.35 17.66
CA LEU A 30 -4.49 0.27 16.39
C LEU A 30 -5.99 0.42 16.09
N ARG A 31 -6.83 0.11 17.05
CA ARG A 31 -8.29 0.18 16.86
C ARG A 31 -8.79 1.54 16.48
N HIS A 32 -8.09 2.57 16.91
CA HIS A 32 -8.48 3.94 16.58
C HIS A 32 -8.15 4.30 15.13
N LEU A 33 -7.35 3.49 14.46
CA LEU A 33 -7.00 3.74 13.07
C LEU A 33 -8.10 3.22 12.15
N ARG A 34 -8.44 4.03 11.16
CA ARG A 34 -9.41 3.66 10.15
C ARG A 34 -8.68 3.17 8.91
N TYR A 35 -9.21 2.16 8.27
CA TYR A 35 -8.62 1.67 7.04
C TYR A 35 -9.67 1.56 5.94
N SER A 36 -9.22 1.61 4.69
CA SER A 36 -10.08 1.48 3.53
C SER A 36 -9.42 0.58 2.50
N VAL A 37 -10.16 -0.41 2.01
CA VAL A 37 -9.62 -1.39 1.06
C VAL A 37 -10.07 -1.03 -0.35
N ALA A 38 -9.10 -0.67 -1.20
CA ALA A 38 -9.35 -0.22 -2.57
C ALA A 38 -9.08 -1.36 -3.56
N VAL A 39 -10.00 -2.30 -3.61
CA VAL A 39 -9.92 -3.43 -4.55
C VAL A 39 -11.24 -3.55 -5.28
N GLY A 40 -11.25 -4.32 -6.37
CA GLY A 40 -12.45 -4.53 -7.16
C GLY A 40 -12.47 -3.64 -8.41
N SER A 41 -13.66 -3.18 -8.79
CA SER A 41 -13.82 -2.33 -9.97
C SER A 41 -13.21 -0.95 -9.76
N ALA A 42 -13.02 -0.22 -10.86
CA ALA A 42 -12.49 1.14 -10.78
C ALA A 42 -13.38 2.03 -9.91
N GLU A 43 -14.70 1.88 -10.02
CA GLU A 43 -15.63 2.66 -9.19
C GLU A 43 -15.47 2.33 -7.71
N GLU A 44 -15.34 1.05 -7.39
CA GLU A 44 -15.14 0.62 -6.00
C GLU A 44 -13.82 1.16 -5.45
N ARG A 45 -12.76 1.13 -6.27
CA ARG A 45 -11.47 1.65 -5.85
C ARG A 45 -11.50 3.15 -5.59
N VAL A 46 -12.15 3.91 -6.49
CA VAL A 46 -12.26 5.36 -6.30
C VAL A 46 -13.03 5.69 -5.03
N THR A 47 -14.14 5.00 -4.81
CA THR A 47 -14.94 5.21 -3.60
C THR A 47 -14.12 4.93 -2.34
N ALA A 48 -13.36 3.84 -2.35
CA ALA A 48 -12.52 3.48 -1.21
C ALA A 48 -11.41 4.50 -0.96
N LEU A 49 -10.84 5.04 -2.04
CA LEU A 49 -9.75 6.01 -1.92
C LEU A 49 -10.24 7.39 -1.51
N GLN A 50 -11.52 7.68 -1.71
CA GLN A 50 -12.12 8.93 -1.28
C GLN A 50 -12.59 8.86 0.18
N ALA A 51 -12.62 7.68 0.76
CA ALA A 51 -13.01 7.52 2.15
C ALA A 51 -11.98 8.18 3.07
N ASP A 52 -12.45 8.71 4.18
CA ASP A 52 -11.59 9.33 5.18
C ASP A 52 -11.00 8.24 6.07
N ALA A 53 -9.78 7.86 5.78
CA ALA A 53 -9.10 6.80 6.50
C ALA A 53 -7.62 7.15 6.72
N ASP A 54 -6.99 6.43 7.64
CA ASP A 54 -5.58 6.62 7.94
C ASP A 54 -4.72 5.67 7.12
N ILE A 55 -5.26 4.49 6.82
CA ILE A 55 -4.57 3.44 6.08
C ILE A 55 -5.42 3.06 4.87
N TYR A 56 -4.79 3.05 3.70
CA TYR A 56 -5.43 2.60 2.47
C TYR A 56 -4.70 1.36 1.98
N ILE A 57 -5.42 0.37 1.53
CA ILE A 57 -4.86 -0.89 1.09
C ILE A 57 -5.27 -1.14 -0.35
N ILE A 58 -4.31 -1.40 -1.22
CA ILE A 58 -4.58 -1.65 -2.63
C ILE A 58 -3.80 -2.88 -3.09
N ASN A 59 -4.36 -3.62 -4.02
CA ASN A 59 -3.63 -4.73 -4.62
C ASN A 59 -2.63 -4.19 -5.66
N ARG A 60 -1.47 -4.84 -5.73
CA ARG A 60 -0.36 -4.36 -6.55
C ARG A 60 -0.69 -4.20 -8.03
N GLU A 61 -1.65 -4.95 -8.53
CA GLU A 61 -2.07 -4.87 -9.93
C GLU A 61 -2.67 -3.51 -10.29
N ASN A 62 -3.11 -2.76 -9.31
CA ASN A 62 -3.76 -1.47 -9.53
C ASN A 62 -2.88 -0.26 -9.23
N VAL A 63 -1.60 -0.47 -8.94
CA VAL A 63 -0.69 0.64 -8.64
C VAL A 63 -0.49 1.53 -9.86
N ASP A 64 -0.31 0.93 -11.04
CA ASP A 64 -0.17 1.70 -12.27
C ASP A 64 -1.40 2.56 -12.52
N TRP A 65 -2.59 1.97 -12.33
CA TRP A 65 -3.85 2.69 -12.45
C TRP A 65 -3.92 3.87 -11.47
N LEU A 66 -3.52 3.64 -10.23
CA LEU A 66 -3.56 4.66 -9.19
C LEU A 66 -2.69 5.87 -9.55
N VAL A 67 -1.47 5.61 -9.99
CA VAL A 67 -0.53 6.66 -10.38
C VAL A 67 -0.99 7.37 -11.65
N SER A 68 -1.48 6.62 -12.63
CA SER A 68 -1.92 7.18 -13.92
C SER A 68 -3.12 8.09 -13.76
N ASN A 69 -3.97 7.83 -12.78
CA ASN A 69 -5.15 8.65 -12.53
C ASN A 69 -4.89 9.79 -11.54
N ARG A 70 -3.63 9.98 -11.16
CA ARG A 70 -3.21 11.07 -10.28
C ARG A 70 -3.95 11.11 -8.94
N ILE A 71 -4.31 9.93 -8.44
CA ILE A 71 -5.00 9.80 -7.15
C ILE A 71 -3.98 9.63 -6.01
N PHE A 72 -2.71 9.71 -6.31
CA PHE A 72 -1.65 9.41 -5.37
C PHE A 72 -1.40 10.57 -4.40
N ASP A 73 -1.78 10.34 -3.14
CA ASP A 73 -1.62 11.33 -2.08
C ASP A 73 -1.36 10.59 -0.76
N PHE A 74 -0.16 10.06 -0.64
CA PHE A 74 0.21 9.25 0.53
C PHE A 74 1.58 9.67 1.05
N ASP A 75 1.73 9.67 2.36
CA ASP A 75 2.98 10.04 3.01
C ASP A 75 3.94 8.86 3.11
N MET A 76 3.39 7.68 3.31
CA MET A 76 4.18 6.47 3.50
C MET A 76 3.60 5.33 2.67
N ILE A 77 4.48 4.52 2.12
CA ILE A 77 4.07 3.33 1.37
C ILE A 77 4.69 2.10 2.01
N VAL A 78 3.87 1.08 2.20
CA VAL A 78 4.32 -0.24 2.67
C VAL A 78 4.09 -1.22 1.52
N ILE A 79 5.15 -1.87 1.07
CA ILE A 79 5.07 -2.85 -0.02
C ILE A 79 5.22 -4.24 0.57
N ASP A 80 4.14 -5.02 0.54
CA ASP A 80 4.15 -6.40 0.98
C ASP A 80 4.60 -7.28 -0.17
N GLU A 81 5.39 -8.29 0.13
CA GLU A 81 6.00 -9.16 -0.87
C GLU A 81 6.90 -8.36 -1.83
N LEU A 82 7.83 -7.62 -1.25
CA LEU A 82 8.70 -6.71 -1.99
C LEU A 82 9.42 -7.38 -3.17
N SER A 83 9.95 -8.57 -2.98
CA SER A 83 10.69 -9.25 -4.05
C SER A 83 9.82 -9.52 -5.27
N SER A 84 8.56 -9.82 -5.05
CA SER A 84 7.61 -10.04 -6.14
C SER A 84 7.19 -8.71 -6.78
N PHE A 85 6.98 -7.68 -5.98
CA PHE A 85 6.63 -6.35 -6.48
C PHE A 85 7.74 -5.76 -7.33
N LYS A 86 8.95 -6.03 -6.95
CA LYS A 86 10.16 -5.36 -7.48
C LYS A 86 10.61 -5.88 -8.84
N ASN A 87 9.77 -6.56 -9.57
CA ASN A 87 10.07 -6.91 -10.95
C ASN A 87 10.25 -5.60 -11.72
N HIS A 88 11.49 -5.27 -12.06
CA HIS A 88 11.84 -3.99 -12.64
C HIS A 88 11.20 -3.72 -14.00
N GLN A 89 10.69 -4.74 -14.65
CA GLN A 89 9.98 -4.58 -15.93
C GLN A 89 8.49 -4.34 -15.74
N SER A 90 7.98 -4.46 -14.52
CA SER A 90 6.56 -4.30 -14.27
C SER A 90 6.17 -2.82 -14.32
N LYS A 91 4.97 -2.57 -14.83
CA LYS A 91 4.42 -1.22 -14.88
C LYS A 91 4.24 -0.65 -13.48
N ARG A 92 3.87 -1.50 -12.52
CA ARG A 92 3.64 -1.06 -11.14
C ARG A 92 4.90 -0.54 -10.48
N PHE A 93 6.03 -1.17 -10.73
CA PHE A 93 7.30 -0.71 -10.18
C PHE A 93 7.69 0.63 -10.78
N LYS A 94 7.58 0.75 -12.10
CA LYS A 94 7.90 2.00 -12.79
C LYS A 94 6.98 3.12 -12.36
N ALA A 95 5.70 2.83 -12.19
CA ALA A 95 4.72 3.82 -11.74
C ALA A 95 5.08 4.32 -10.35
N LEU A 96 5.43 3.43 -9.45
CA LEU A 96 5.79 3.81 -8.09
C LEU A 96 7.03 4.71 -8.09
N MET A 97 7.99 4.42 -8.92
CA MET A 97 9.20 5.23 -8.99
C MET A 97 8.92 6.65 -9.44
N LYS A 98 7.89 6.87 -10.24
CA LYS A 98 7.50 8.22 -10.67
C LYS A 98 7.01 9.07 -9.50
N VAL A 99 6.39 8.46 -8.51
CA VAL A 99 5.85 9.19 -7.36
C VAL A 99 6.75 9.12 -6.13
N ARG A 100 7.87 8.40 -6.23
CA ARG A 100 8.81 8.26 -5.11
C ARG A 100 9.18 9.60 -4.46
N PRO A 101 9.47 10.66 -5.23
CA PRO A 101 9.83 11.94 -4.62
C PRO A 101 8.73 12.57 -3.77
N LYS A 102 7.47 12.19 -3.98
CA LYS A 102 6.34 12.72 -3.24
C LYS A 102 6.10 12.01 -1.91
N VAL A 103 6.77 10.88 -1.69
CA VAL A 103 6.55 10.01 -0.53
C VAL A 103 7.67 10.22 0.47
N LYS A 104 7.32 10.38 1.74
CA LYS A 104 8.31 10.59 2.79
C LYS A 104 9.07 9.32 3.12
N ARG A 105 8.40 8.17 3.05
CA ARG A 105 9.03 6.89 3.40
C ARG A 105 8.40 5.74 2.64
N ILE A 106 9.24 4.83 2.17
CA ILE A 106 8.79 3.57 1.56
C ILE A 106 9.42 2.42 2.32
N VAL A 107 8.61 1.48 2.78
CA VAL A 107 9.05 0.32 3.52
C VAL A 107 8.66 -0.93 2.75
N GLY A 108 9.60 -1.83 2.55
CA GLY A 108 9.32 -3.11 1.90
C GLY A 108 9.35 -4.24 2.92
N LEU A 109 8.42 -5.16 2.79
CA LEU A 109 8.37 -6.35 3.62
C LEU A 109 8.74 -7.55 2.76
N THR A 110 9.60 -8.42 3.30
CA THR A 110 10.00 -9.64 2.62
C THR A 110 9.22 -10.81 3.18
N GLY A 111 8.76 -11.71 2.30
CA GLY A 111 7.91 -12.81 2.70
C GLY A 111 8.63 -14.06 3.15
N THR A 112 9.95 -14.12 3.04
CA THR A 112 10.69 -15.31 3.42
C THR A 112 11.20 -15.20 4.86
N PRO A 113 11.11 -16.28 5.65
CA PRO A 113 11.61 -16.24 7.03
C PRO A 113 13.09 -15.89 7.13
N ALA A 114 13.89 -16.33 6.17
CA ALA A 114 15.35 -16.09 6.20
C ALA A 114 15.69 -14.62 5.96
N SER A 115 14.90 -13.93 5.16
CA SER A 115 15.10 -12.52 4.88
C SER A 115 13.97 -11.68 5.48
N ASN A 116 13.30 -12.24 6.44
CA ASN A 116 12.17 -11.61 7.10
C ASN A 116 12.60 -10.30 7.73
N GLY A 117 12.04 -9.23 7.28
CA GLY A 117 12.40 -7.95 7.84
C GLY A 117 11.85 -6.78 7.05
N LEU A 118 12.02 -5.63 7.66
CA LEU A 118 11.65 -4.35 7.12
C LEU A 118 12.84 -3.79 6.33
N MET A 119 12.59 -3.42 5.10
CA MET A 119 13.60 -2.73 4.30
C MET A 119 13.11 -1.33 4.01
N ASP A 120 13.86 -0.36 4.49
CA ASP A 120 13.55 1.04 4.23
C ASP A 120 14.18 1.40 2.89
N LEU A 121 13.38 1.79 1.94
CA LEU A 121 13.82 2.04 0.57
C LEU A 121 14.10 3.51 0.30
#